data_8e37203bd09504c7998922753d9374cc
#
_entry.id   8e37203bd09504c7998922753d9374cc
#
_cell.length_a   1.000
_cell.length_b   1.000
_cell.length_c   1.000
_cell.angle_alpha   90.00
_cell.angle_beta   90.00
_cell.angle_gamma   90.00
#
_symmetry.space_group_name_H-M   'P 1'
#
loop_
_entity.id
_entity.type
_entity.pdbx_description
1 polymer ?
#
loop_
_entity_poly.entity_id
_entity_poly.type
_entity_poly.pdbx_seq_one_letter_code
_entity_poly.pdbx_strand_id
1 'polypeptide(L)'
;MTDLPTEHDAAVTNRAILTGSAYSTGRDLAARQSLYQWQTPRYDLPGIIVDRLQQVSGTVVDVGCGNGKFISRLNQDRPDLRVLGLDVSLGILDGVPRPVGVADAERLPLRTGSVNAALALHMLYHVQDIPVAIKELGRVVTDNGIVIASTNSDRDKAELDRLWERAAGEVLGVDRGPSRISLSARFSLEKAPALLGAEFHKIEATELPGTIAVRTPGPVIAHMESYRAWADQHDVPFDATIDRARAILTDHIDRHGAFEISCLGGILVCSR
;
A
#
# COMPACT_ATOMS: atom_id res chain seq x y z
N MET A 1 8.04 3.96 26.56
CA MET A 1 8.24 2.49 26.38
C MET A 1 7.95 2.25 24.92
N THR A 2 8.97 2.04 24.13
CA THR A 2 8.81 1.58 22.73
C THR A 2 8.37 0.11 22.80
N ASP A 3 7.12 -0.15 22.42
CA ASP A 3 6.65 -1.52 22.25
C ASP A 3 7.60 -2.22 21.27
N LEU A 4 8.05 -3.43 21.62
CA LEU A 4 8.82 -4.26 20.70
C LEU A 4 7.95 -4.54 19.46
N PRO A 5 8.54 -4.48 18.24
CA PRO A 5 7.80 -4.79 17.02
C PRO A 5 7.22 -6.20 17.13
N THR A 6 5.96 -6.33 16.71
CA THR A 6 5.32 -7.65 16.64
C THR A 6 5.97 -8.50 15.53
N GLU A 7 5.78 -9.81 15.55
CA GLU A 7 6.27 -10.69 14.46
C GLU A 7 5.69 -10.25 13.10
N HIS A 8 4.46 -9.78 13.07
CA HIS A 8 3.85 -9.21 11.87
C HIS A 8 4.56 -7.93 11.40
N ASP A 9 4.92 -7.02 12.31
CA ASP A 9 5.67 -5.81 11.99
C ASP A 9 7.05 -6.14 11.40
N ALA A 10 7.73 -7.12 11.98
CA ALA A 10 9.02 -7.60 11.50
C ALA A 10 8.90 -8.19 10.08
N ALA A 11 7.85 -8.94 9.80
CA ALA A 11 7.60 -9.53 8.48
C ALA A 11 7.34 -8.47 7.40
N VAL A 12 6.50 -7.46 7.72
CA VAL A 12 6.10 -6.40 6.78
C VAL A 12 7.26 -5.47 6.41
N THR A 13 8.25 -5.34 7.30
CA THR A 13 9.45 -4.49 7.09
C THR A 13 10.69 -5.27 6.66
N ASN A 14 10.61 -6.59 6.56
CA ASN A 14 11.75 -7.43 6.20
C ASN A 14 12.22 -7.14 4.77
N ARG A 15 13.40 -6.50 4.66
CA ARG A 15 13.95 -6.08 3.38
C ARG A 15 14.18 -7.26 2.43
N ALA A 16 14.58 -8.43 2.91
CA ALA A 16 14.78 -9.60 2.06
C ALA A 16 13.46 -10.10 1.47
N ILE A 17 12.37 -10.07 2.24
CA ILE A 17 11.03 -10.38 1.74
C ILE A 17 10.59 -9.32 0.73
N LEU A 18 10.73 -8.03 1.06
CA LEU A 18 10.30 -6.93 0.21
C LEU A 18 11.00 -6.96 -1.16
N THR A 19 12.33 -7.10 -1.19
CA THR A 19 13.11 -7.03 -2.44
C THR A 19 13.26 -8.36 -3.15
N GLY A 20 13.25 -9.48 -2.41
CA GLY A 20 13.49 -10.82 -2.96
C GLY A 20 12.22 -11.55 -3.43
N SER A 21 11.05 -11.19 -2.91
CA SER A 21 9.80 -11.88 -3.25
C SER A 21 8.62 -10.93 -3.46
N ALA A 22 8.18 -10.19 -2.43
CA ALA A 22 6.93 -9.41 -2.43
C ALA A 22 6.86 -8.35 -3.53
N TYR A 23 7.99 -7.70 -3.82
CA TYR A 23 8.16 -6.65 -4.83
C TYR A 23 9.36 -6.92 -5.74
N SER A 24 9.76 -8.19 -5.89
CA SER A 24 10.78 -8.57 -6.87
C SER A 24 10.33 -8.30 -8.31
N THR A 25 9.04 -8.28 -8.53
CA THR A 25 8.37 -7.88 -9.79
C THR A 25 7.09 -7.09 -9.48
N GLY A 26 6.52 -6.46 -10.50
CA GLY A 26 5.23 -5.75 -10.37
C GLY A 26 3.99 -6.66 -10.28
N ARG A 27 4.13 -7.99 -10.42
CA ARG A 27 3.01 -8.93 -10.57
C ARG A 27 2.06 -8.94 -9.36
N ASP A 28 2.59 -9.15 -8.18
CA ASP A 28 1.78 -9.28 -6.96
C ASP A 28 1.18 -7.93 -6.54
N LEU A 29 1.91 -6.83 -6.77
CA LEU A 29 1.38 -5.49 -6.61
C LEU A 29 0.22 -5.22 -7.57
N ALA A 30 0.35 -5.60 -8.85
CA ALA A 30 -0.71 -5.47 -9.83
C ALA A 30 -1.96 -6.31 -9.45
N ALA A 31 -1.77 -7.51 -8.92
CA ALA A 31 -2.86 -8.36 -8.42
C ALA A 31 -3.61 -7.69 -7.26
N ARG A 32 -2.89 -7.08 -6.29
CA ARG A 32 -3.50 -6.31 -5.19
C ARG A 32 -4.28 -5.10 -5.71
N GLN A 33 -3.72 -4.37 -6.68
CA GLN A 33 -4.36 -3.20 -7.28
C GLN A 33 -5.58 -3.57 -8.13
N SER A 34 -5.59 -4.74 -8.77
CA SER A 34 -6.66 -5.16 -9.66
C SER A 34 -8.00 -5.39 -8.94
N LEU A 35 -7.98 -5.71 -7.65
CA LEU A 35 -9.21 -5.92 -6.87
C LEU A 35 -10.09 -4.65 -6.85
N TYR A 36 -9.48 -3.45 -6.88
CA TYR A 36 -10.20 -2.17 -6.86
C TYR A 36 -10.98 -1.87 -8.15
N GLN A 37 -10.79 -2.64 -9.23
CA GLN A 37 -11.64 -2.50 -10.43
C GLN A 37 -13.12 -2.84 -10.17
N TRP A 38 -13.41 -3.58 -9.08
CA TRP A 38 -14.75 -4.00 -8.65
C TRP A 38 -15.35 -3.05 -7.59
N GLN A 39 -14.65 -1.95 -7.27
CA GLN A 39 -15.05 -1.01 -6.24
C GLN A 39 -16.12 -0.02 -6.74
N THR A 40 -17.07 0.29 -5.86
CA THR A 40 -18.06 1.36 -6.04
C THR A 40 -18.08 2.24 -4.78
N PRO A 41 -17.95 3.60 -4.86
CA PRO A 41 -17.55 4.30 -6.09
C PRO A 41 -16.13 3.94 -6.54
N ARG A 42 -15.88 4.04 -7.84
CA ARG A 42 -14.56 3.79 -8.42
C ARG A 42 -13.71 5.05 -8.33
N TYR A 43 -12.57 4.96 -7.66
CA TYR A 43 -11.61 6.07 -7.53
C TYR A 43 -10.47 5.93 -8.55
N ASP A 44 -10.21 7.00 -9.29
CA ASP A 44 -8.96 7.17 -10.05
C ASP A 44 -7.90 7.77 -9.13
N LEU A 45 -7.30 6.94 -8.26
CA LEU A 45 -6.32 7.40 -7.30
C LEU A 45 -5.15 8.16 -7.95
N PRO A 46 -4.55 7.72 -9.08
CA PRO A 46 -3.54 8.53 -9.76
C PRO A 46 -4.06 9.90 -10.22
N GLY A 47 -5.28 9.99 -10.74
CA GLY A 47 -5.90 11.28 -11.11
C GLY A 47 -6.10 12.19 -9.92
N ILE A 48 -6.56 11.66 -8.77
CA ILE A 48 -6.68 12.43 -7.53
C ILE A 48 -5.30 12.99 -7.08
N ILE A 49 -4.22 12.21 -7.21
CA ILE A 49 -2.88 12.71 -6.90
C ILE A 49 -2.45 13.82 -7.87
N VAL A 50 -2.74 13.69 -9.16
CA VAL A 50 -2.52 14.76 -10.16
C VAL A 50 -3.24 16.05 -9.74
N ASP A 51 -4.50 15.95 -9.32
CA ASP A 51 -5.30 17.09 -8.86
C ASP A 51 -4.70 17.77 -7.62
N ARG A 52 -4.18 16.99 -6.67
CA ARG A 52 -3.49 17.55 -5.48
C ARG A 52 -2.18 18.26 -5.82
N LEU A 53 -1.60 17.97 -6.98
CA LEU A 53 -0.37 18.59 -7.46
C LEU A 53 -0.60 19.80 -8.39
N GLN A 54 -1.85 20.26 -8.62
CA GLN A 54 -2.14 21.32 -9.59
C GLN A 54 -1.35 22.61 -9.37
N GLN A 55 -1.06 22.97 -8.12
CA GLN A 55 -0.29 24.16 -7.75
C GLN A 55 1.21 23.90 -7.63
N VAL A 56 1.65 22.66 -7.80
CA VAL A 56 3.06 22.27 -7.73
C VAL A 56 3.69 22.46 -9.10
N SER A 57 4.88 23.05 -9.11
CA SER A 57 5.75 23.14 -10.31
C SER A 57 7.15 22.63 -9.96
N GLY A 58 7.90 22.18 -10.95
CA GLY A 58 9.29 21.74 -10.77
C GLY A 58 9.43 20.23 -10.57
N THR A 59 10.09 19.80 -9.48
CA THR A 59 10.46 18.39 -9.28
C THR A 59 9.54 17.70 -8.26
N VAL A 60 9.04 16.52 -8.63
CA VAL A 60 8.27 15.62 -7.77
C VAL A 60 9.07 14.32 -7.61
N VAL A 61 9.21 13.82 -6.40
CA VAL A 61 9.76 12.49 -6.13
C VAL A 61 8.65 11.55 -5.66
N ASP A 62 8.57 10.36 -6.26
CA ASP A 62 7.70 9.27 -5.83
C ASP A 62 8.55 8.22 -5.09
N VAL A 63 8.42 8.19 -3.76
CA VAL A 63 9.20 7.31 -2.86
C VAL A 63 8.41 6.03 -2.62
N GLY A 64 9.03 4.88 -2.88
CA GLY A 64 8.33 3.60 -2.95
C GLY A 64 7.42 3.54 -4.18
N CYS A 65 7.95 3.97 -5.34
CA CYS A 65 7.15 4.16 -6.56
C CYS A 65 6.58 2.86 -7.16
N GLY A 66 7.06 1.71 -6.69
CA GLY A 66 6.57 0.39 -7.10
C GLY A 66 6.63 0.21 -8.63
N ASN A 67 5.53 -0.23 -9.22
CA ASN A 67 5.41 -0.45 -10.67
C ASN A 67 5.23 0.84 -11.50
N GLY A 68 5.41 2.00 -10.92
CA GLY A 68 5.41 3.30 -11.62
C GLY A 68 4.05 3.78 -12.10
N LYS A 69 2.94 3.25 -11.57
CA LYS A 69 1.57 3.64 -11.97
C LYS A 69 1.32 5.14 -11.83
N PHE A 70 1.77 5.75 -10.72
CA PHE A 70 1.62 7.19 -10.49
C PHE A 70 2.56 8.00 -11.37
N ILE A 71 3.80 7.56 -11.56
CA ILE A 71 4.78 8.20 -12.46
C ILE A 71 4.25 8.25 -13.89
N SER A 72 3.71 7.14 -14.39
CA SER A 72 3.15 7.07 -15.75
C SER A 72 2.02 8.08 -15.93
N ARG A 73 1.11 8.19 -14.95
CA ARG A 73 0.00 9.14 -15.00
C ARG A 73 0.47 10.59 -14.87
N LEU A 74 1.43 10.87 -13.98
CA LEU A 74 2.01 12.21 -13.83
C LEU A 74 2.71 12.66 -15.10
N ASN A 75 3.50 11.80 -15.74
CA ASN A 75 4.17 12.12 -17.01
C ASN A 75 3.18 12.41 -18.14
N GLN A 76 2.00 11.77 -18.12
CA GLN A 76 0.95 11.98 -19.11
C GLN A 76 0.20 13.30 -18.86
N ASP A 77 -0.25 13.55 -17.64
CA ASP A 77 -1.18 14.62 -17.33
C ASP A 77 -0.48 15.92 -16.90
N ARG A 78 0.79 15.81 -16.45
CA ARG A 78 1.62 16.92 -15.96
C ARG A 78 3.04 16.86 -16.56
N PRO A 79 3.19 16.97 -17.91
CA PRO A 79 4.49 16.94 -18.58
C PRO A 79 5.39 18.14 -18.23
N ASP A 80 4.86 19.13 -17.52
CA ASP A 80 5.59 20.26 -16.95
C ASP A 80 6.40 19.89 -15.70
N LEU A 81 6.06 18.78 -15.03
CA LEU A 81 6.76 18.29 -13.84
C LEU A 81 7.95 17.38 -14.21
N ARG A 82 9.00 17.47 -13.42
CA ARG A 82 10.09 16.48 -13.45
C ARG A 82 9.80 15.42 -12.38
N VAL A 83 9.42 14.23 -12.80
CA VAL A 83 9.07 13.15 -11.89
C VAL A 83 10.25 12.18 -11.76
N LEU A 84 10.69 11.94 -10.51
CA LEU A 84 11.72 10.97 -10.14
C LEU A 84 11.09 9.85 -9.33
N GLY A 85 11.28 8.60 -9.72
CA GLY A 85 10.86 7.43 -8.94
C GLY A 85 12.00 6.85 -8.11
N LEU A 86 11.73 6.53 -6.85
CA LEU A 86 12.65 5.82 -5.96
C LEU A 86 11.94 4.61 -5.35
N ASP A 87 12.61 3.47 -5.34
CA ASP A 87 12.13 2.26 -4.66
C ASP A 87 13.29 1.49 -4.05
N VAL A 88 13.02 0.73 -3.00
CA VAL A 88 14.04 -0.11 -2.36
C VAL A 88 14.35 -1.37 -3.16
N SER A 89 13.40 -1.83 -3.98
CA SER A 89 13.52 -3.02 -4.81
C SER A 89 13.93 -2.66 -6.25
N LEU A 90 15.09 -3.14 -6.66
CA LEU A 90 15.56 -2.94 -8.03
C LEU A 90 14.63 -3.62 -9.06
N GLY A 91 14.14 -4.82 -8.74
CA GLY A 91 13.36 -5.62 -9.69
C GLY A 91 12.00 -5.01 -10.04
N ILE A 92 11.35 -4.28 -9.10
CA ILE A 92 10.07 -3.64 -9.37
C ILE A 92 10.20 -2.43 -10.30
N LEU A 93 11.41 -1.86 -10.42
CA LEU A 93 11.70 -0.71 -11.28
C LEU A 93 11.84 -1.08 -12.76
N ASP A 94 11.81 -2.37 -13.08
CA ASP A 94 11.84 -2.80 -14.48
C ASP A 94 10.56 -2.33 -15.21
N GLY A 95 10.75 -1.64 -16.33
CA GLY A 95 9.65 -1.06 -17.12
C GLY A 95 9.04 0.24 -16.56
N VAL A 96 9.50 0.75 -15.39
CA VAL A 96 9.04 2.04 -14.86
C VAL A 96 9.65 3.20 -15.67
N PRO A 97 8.83 4.24 -16.04
CA PRO A 97 9.34 5.41 -16.76
C PRO A 97 10.48 6.09 -15.98
N ARG A 98 11.58 6.38 -16.69
CA ARG A 98 12.75 7.03 -16.09
C ARG A 98 12.57 8.55 -15.98
N PRO A 99 13.26 9.23 -15.01
CA PRO A 99 14.31 8.70 -14.15
C PRO A 99 13.80 7.92 -12.93
N VAL A 100 14.43 6.77 -12.65
CA VAL A 100 14.20 5.97 -11.45
C VAL A 100 15.52 5.50 -10.83
N GLY A 101 15.51 5.25 -9.51
CA GLY A 101 16.68 4.77 -8.79
C GLY A 101 16.33 3.94 -7.58
N VAL A 102 17.30 3.13 -7.13
CA VAL A 102 17.17 2.37 -5.87
C VAL A 102 17.51 3.28 -4.71
N ALA A 103 16.58 3.37 -3.74
CA ALA A 103 16.79 4.15 -2.53
C ALA A 103 15.98 3.60 -1.35
N ASP A 104 16.49 3.87 -0.15
CA ASP A 104 15.80 3.66 1.10
C ASP A 104 15.07 4.95 1.50
N ALA A 105 13.79 4.83 1.86
CA ALA A 105 12.97 5.97 2.30
C ALA A 105 13.51 6.63 3.58
N GLU A 106 14.22 5.88 4.41
CA GLU A 106 14.84 6.37 5.63
C GLU A 106 16.14 7.15 5.36
N ARG A 107 16.66 7.12 4.12
CA ARG A 107 17.87 7.83 3.70
C ARG A 107 17.81 8.16 2.21
N LEU A 108 17.05 9.17 1.85
CA LEU A 108 16.87 9.57 0.46
C LEU A 108 18.15 10.21 -0.13
N PRO A 109 18.60 9.81 -1.34
CA PRO A 109 19.80 10.35 -1.99
C PRO A 109 19.52 11.73 -2.65
N LEU A 110 18.78 12.58 -1.94
CA LEU A 110 18.36 13.91 -2.38
C LEU A 110 18.85 14.97 -1.39
N ARG A 111 19.15 16.15 -1.90
CA ARG A 111 19.54 17.29 -1.05
C ARG A 111 18.32 17.82 -0.29
N THR A 112 18.57 18.44 0.86
CA THR A 112 17.56 19.19 1.61
C THR A 112 16.95 20.27 0.71
N GLY A 113 15.61 20.38 0.72
CA GLY A 113 14.87 21.39 -0.01
C GLY A 113 15.04 21.33 -1.53
N SER A 114 15.22 20.13 -2.11
CA SER A 114 15.53 19.98 -3.54
C SER A 114 14.36 19.55 -4.42
N VAL A 115 13.22 19.19 -3.83
CA VAL A 115 12.01 18.82 -4.56
C VAL A 115 10.80 19.64 -4.11
N ASN A 116 9.84 19.83 -5.00
CA ASN A 116 8.65 20.64 -4.74
C ASN A 116 7.49 19.79 -4.16
N ALA A 117 7.49 18.50 -4.43
CA ALA A 117 6.61 17.56 -3.76
C ALA A 117 7.29 16.19 -3.59
N ALA A 118 6.94 15.49 -2.51
CA ALA A 118 7.30 14.11 -2.29
C ALA A 118 6.02 13.26 -2.08
N LEU A 119 5.95 12.14 -2.80
CA LEU A 119 4.88 11.18 -2.71
C LEU A 119 5.36 9.97 -1.90
N ALA A 120 4.51 9.45 -1.02
CA ALA A 120 4.72 8.22 -0.26
C ALA A 120 3.39 7.41 -0.28
N LEU A 121 3.11 6.79 -1.42
CA LEU A 121 1.81 6.24 -1.73
C LEU A 121 1.77 4.73 -1.45
N HIS A 122 1.04 4.33 -0.39
CA HIS A 122 0.94 2.93 0.06
C HIS A 122 2.29 2.26 0.33
N MET A 123 3.27 2.97 0.96
CA MET A 123 4.60 2.42 1.21
C MET A 123 5.12 2.62 2.63
N LEU A 124 4.69 3.65 3.39
CA LEU A 124 5.25 3.99 4.70
C LEU A 124 5.14 2.86 5.73
N TYR A 125 4.17 1.97 5.61
CA TYR A 125 4.06 0.81 6.48
C TYR A 125 5.15 -0.26 6.25
N HIS A 126 5.91 -0.18 5.16
CA HIS A 126 7.02 -1.08 4.85
C HIS A 126 8.38 -0.61 5.36
N VAL A 127 8.53 0.64 5.79
CA VAL A 127 9.79 1.14 6.33
C VAL A 127 10.01 0.67 7.77
N GLN A 128 11.25 0.51 8.19
CA GLN A 128 11.56 0.05 9.54
C GLN A 128 11.23 1.14 10.58
N ASP A 129 11.67 2.37 10.32
CA ASP A 129 11.45 3.55 11.17
C ASP A 129 10.61 4.58 10.43
N ILE A 130 9.28 4.54 10.64
CA ILE A 130 8.33 5.46 10.00
C ILE A 130 8.63 6.92 10.33
N PRO A 131 8.90 7.33 11.59
CA PRO A 131 9.33 8.67 11.94
C PRO A 131 10.56 9.15 11.16
N VAL A 132 11.58 8.31 10.99
CA VAL A 132 12.78 8.65 10.20
C VAL A 132 12.42 8.90 8.73
N ALA A 133 11.62 8.02 8.13
CA ALA A 133 11.20 8.20 6.74
C ALA A 133 10.34 9.47 6.55
N ILE A 134 9.43 9.77 7.47
CA ILE A 134 8.62 11.01 7.45
C ILE A 134 9.53 12.24 7.52
N LYS A 135 10.54 12.24 8.40
CA LYS A 135 11.52 13.32 8.51
C LYS A 135 12.35 13.48 7.24
N GLU A 136 12.73 12.38 6.58
CA GLU A 136 13.43 12.43 5.28
C GLU A 136 12.53 13.02 4.17
N LEU A 137 11.25 12.64 4.12
CA LEU A 137 10.28 13.27 3.21
C LEU A 137 10.18 14.79 3.46
N GLY A 138 10.08 15.20 4.71
CA GLY A 138 10.09 16.62 5.11
C GLY A 138 11.41 17.31 4.75
N ARG A 139 12.54 16.65 4.95
CA ARG A 139 13.86 17.22 4.62
C ARG A 139 14.04 17.54 3.15
N VAL A 140 13.60 16.64 2.26
CA VAL A 140 13.86 16.80 0.81
C VAL A 140 12.93 17.79 0.13
N VAL A 141 11.72 18.06 0.69
CA VAL A 141 10.83 19.08 0.12
C VAL A 141 11.29 20.49 0.47
N THR A 142 11.03 21.42 -0.45
CA THR A 142 11.25 22.87 -0.22
C THR A 142 10.33 23.40 0.90
N ASP A 143 10.61 24.58 1.44
CA ASP A 143 9.81 25.17 2.52
C ASP A 143 8.32 25.33 2.14
N ASN A 144 8.02 25.59 0.88
CA ASN A 144 6.66 25.68 0.35
C ASN A 144 6.21 24.36 -0.35
N GLY A 145 6.98 23.30 -0.21
CA GLY A 145 6.67 22.00 -0.81
C GLY A 145 5.62 21.23 -0.02
N ILE A 146 5.09 20.18 -0.64
CA ILE A 146 4.10 19.32 -0.02
C ILE A 146 4.56 17.87 0.00
N VAL A 147 4.07 17.12 0.98
CA VAL A 147 4.17 15.66 1.02
C VAL A 147 2.78 15.07 0.88
N ILE A 148 2.63 14.09 0.01
CA ILE A 148 1.37 13.36 -0.16
C ILE A 148 1.61 11.91 0.23
N ALA A 149 0.92 11.45 1.26
CA ALA A 149 0.91 10.05 1.68
C ALA A 149 -0.44 9.40 1.38
N SER A 150 -0.47 8.11 1.16
CA SER A 150 -1.71 7.35 1.12
C SER A 150 -1.57 6.02 1.87
N THR A 151 -2.68 5.58 2.43
CA THR A 151 -2.76 4.30 3.15
C THR A 151 -4.21 3.83 3.25
N ASN A 152 -4.42 2.69 3.90
CA ASN A 152 -5.74 2.16 4.21
C ASN A 152 -6.04 2.26 5.70
N SER A 153 -7.33 2.20 6.06
CA SER A 153 -7.81 2.08 7.44
C SER A 153 -7.44 0.71 8.03
N ASP A 154 -7.35 0.65 9.35
CA ASP A 154 -7.25 -0.62 10.09
C ASP A 154 -8.50 -1.52 9.88
N ARG A 155 -9.62 -0.95 9.40
CA ARG A 155 -10.87 -1.66 9.09
C ARG A 155 -11.03 -2.02 7.60
N ASP A 156 -10.05 -1.66 6.76
CA ASP A 156 -10.09 -1.90 5.32
C ASP A 156 -10.10 -3.41 5.02
N LYS A 157 -11.11 -3.87 4.29
CA LYS A 157 -11.26 -5.27 3.85
C LYS A 157 -11.37 -6.31 4.98
N ALA A 158 -12.02 -5.96 6.09
CA ALA A 158 -12.21 -6.89 7.21
C ALA A 158 -12.91 -8.22 6.81
N GLU A 159 -13.67 -8.23 5.70
CA GLU A 159 -14.28 -9.44 5.14
C GLU A 159 -13.23 -10.44 4.64
N LEU A 160 -12.10 -9.96 4.11
CA LEU A 160 -10.99 -10.81 3.70
C LEU A 160 -10.27 -11.44 4.89
N ASP A 161 -10.16 -10.68 6.00
CA ASP A 161 -9.57 -11.19 7.23
C ASP A 161 -10.43 -12.30 7.81
N ARG A 162 -11.74 -12.10 7.86
CA ARG A 162 -12.71 -13.14 8.32
C ARG A 162 -12.70 -14.38 7.41
N LEU A 163 -12.60 -14.19 6.10
CA LEU A 163 -12.50 -15.28 5.13
C LEU A 163 -11.23 -16.11 5.34
N TRP A 164 -10.09 -15.43 5.53
CA TRP A 164 -8.80 -16.07 5.80
C TRP A 164 -8.84 -16.86 7.12
N GLU A 165 -9.24 -16.22 8.21
CA GLU A 165 -9.32 -16.84 9.55
C GLU A 165 -10.22 -18.07 9.55
N ARG A 166 -11.34 -18.00 8.85
CA ARG A 166 -12.24 -19.16 8.69
C ARG A 166 -11.58 -20.26 7.89
N ALA A 167 -11.00 -19.96 6.73
CA ALA A 167 -10.35 -20.95 5.87
C ALA A 167 -9.18 -21.63 6.57
N ALA A 168 -8.33 -20.84 7.23
CA ALA A 168 -7.20 -21.34 8.04
C ALA A 168 -7.66 -22.18 9.22
N GLY A 169 -8.71 -21.76 9.92
CA GLY A 169 -9.31 -22.54 11.00
C GLY A 169 -9.80 -23.91 10.54
N GLU A 170 -10.52 -23.96 9.43
CA GLU A 170 -11.01 -25.23 8.88
C GLU A 170 -9.86 -26.15 8.40
N VAL A 171 -8.76 -25.57 7.86
CA VAL A 171 -7.57 -26.35 7.48
C VAL A 171 -6.82 -26.91 8.68
N LEU A 172 -6.73 -26.14 9.78
CA LEU A 172 -6.03 -26.53 11.00
C LEU A 172 -6.91 -27.38 11.95
N GLY A 173 -8.23 -27.47 11.69
CA GLY A 173 -9.15 -28.16 12.57
C GLY A 173 -9.43 -27.41 13.88
N VAL A 174 -9.40 -26.06 13.85
CA VAL A 174 -9.69 -25.17 14.99
C VAL A 174 -10.84 -24.22 14.64
N ASP A 175 -11.49 -23.67 15.66
CA ASP A 175 -12.65 -22.79 15.47
C ASP A 175 -12.30 -21.51 14.69
N ARG A 176 -11.12 -20.96 14.93
CA ARG A 176 -10.60 -19.77 14.27
C ARG A 176 -9.11 -19.92 14.00
N GLY A 177 -8.70 -19.73 12.76
CA GLY A 177 -7.29 -19.73 12.38
C GLY A 177 -6.59 -18.42 12.73
N PRO A 178 -5.25 -18.36 12.56
CA PRO A 178 -4.48 -17.14 12.77
C PRO A 178 -4.90 -16.05 11.79
N SER A 179 -4.70 -14.80 12.19
CA SER A 179 -5.01 -13.63 11.37
C SER A 179 -4.08 -13.52 10.17
N ARG A 180 -4.61 -12.96 9.09
CA ARG A 180 -3.83 -12.59 7.91
C ARG A 180 -2.88 -11.42 8.24
N ILE A 181 -1.72 -11.35 7.57
CA ILE A 181 -0.85 -10.17 7.66
C ILE A 181 -1.58 -8.94 7.13
N SER A 182 -1.67 -7.90 7.97
CA SER A 182 -2.16 -6.57 7.60
C SER A 182 -0.97 -5.67 7.24
N LEU A 183 -0.80 -5.34 5.96
CA LEU A 183 0.33 -4.51 5.51
C LEU A 183 0.25 -3.10 6.08
N SER A 184 -0.94 -2.48 6.12
CA SER A 184 -1.13 -1.09 6.53
C SER A 184 -1.19 -0.85 8.03
N ALA A 185 -1.18 -1.88 8.86
CA ALA A 185 -1.39 -1.76 10.32
C ALA A 185 -0.40 -0.82 11.03
N ARG A 186 0.84 -0.70 10.53
CA ARG A 186 1.87 0.18 11.10
C ARG A 186 1.68 1.65 10.71
N PHE A 187 1.01 1.93 9.59
CA PHE A 187 0.70 3.27 9.08
C PHE A 187 -0.70 3.25 8.49
N SER A 188 -1.72 3.13 9.33
CA SER A 188 -3.13 3.17 8.94
C SER A 188 -3.66 4.61 8.90
N LEU A 189 -4.87 4.81 8.34
CA LEU A 189 -5.53 6.12 8.33
C LEU A 189 -5.73 6.67 9.74
N GLU A 190 -5.95 5.81 10.71
CA GLU A 190 -6.13 6.18 12.11
C GLU A 190 -4.82 6.65 12.77
N LYS A 191 -3.68 6.08 12.37
CA LYS A 191 -2.35 6.37 12.93
C LYS A 191 -1.62 7.47 12.17
N ALA A 192 -1.84 7.57 10.85
CA ALA A 192 -1.10 8.44 9.95
C ALA A 192 -1.10 9.93 10.38
N PRO A 193 -2.22 10.54 10.80
CA PRO A 193 -2.21 11.95 11.21
C PRO A 193 -1.28 12.24 12.39
N ALA A 194 -1.24 11.37 13.40
CA ALA A 194 -0.36 11.55 14.55
C ALA A 194 1.12 11.38 14.17
N LEU A 195 1.44 10.40 13.31
CA LEU A 195 2.80 10.16 12.84
C LEU A 195 3.31 11.31 11.96
N LEU A 196 2.48 11.78 11.02
CA LEU A 196 2.82 12.90 10.13
C LEU A 196 2.88 14.24 10.88
N GLY A 197 2.04 14.42 11.90
CA GLY A 197 1.99 15.65 12.73
C GLY A 197 3.26 15.90 13.55
N ALA A 198 4.15 14.94 13.66
CA ALA A 198 5.46 15.13 14.27
C ALA A 198 6.41 15.98 13.38
N GLU A 199 6.17 16.05 12.07
CA GLU A 199 7.01 16.80 11.10
C GLU A 199 6.23 17.91 10.38
N PHE A 200 4.92 17.75 10.15
CA PHE A 200 4.09 18.66 9.36
C PHE A 200 3.03 19.34 10.22
N HIS A 201 2.87 20.65 10.07
CA HIS A 201 1.90 21.44 10.85
C HIS A 201 0.48 21.40 10.26
N LYS A 202 0.38 21.21 8.94
CA LYS A 202 -0.91 21.13 8.25
C LYS A 202 -1.05 19.75 7.60
N ILE A 203 -2.13 19.05 7.93
CA ILE A 203 -2.46 17.74 7.37
C ILE A 203 -3.93 17.75 6.95
N GLU A 204 -4.16 17.56 5.65
CA GLU A 204 -5.50 17.46 5.09
C GLU A 204 -5.73 16.01 4.68
N ALA A 205 -6.60 15.31 5.40
CA ALA A 205 -6.97 13.92 5.11
C ALA A 205 -8.24 13.87 4.25
N THR A 206 -8.24 13.01 3.24
CA THR A 206 -9.40 12.70 2.40
C THR A 206 -9.61 11.21 2.43
N GLU A 207 -10.74 10.76 2.97
CA GLU A 207 -11.14 9.36 2.97
C GLU A 207 -11.77 8.97 1.63
N LEU A 208 -11.56 7.73 1.22
CA LEU A 208 -12.04 7.12 0.00
C LEU A 208 -12.81 5.83 0.33
N PRO A 209 -14.01 5.94 0.93
CA PRO A 209 -14.82 4.79 1.28
C PRO A 209 -15.41 4.11 0.04
N GLY A 210 -15.60 2.81 0.09
CA GLY A 210 -16.23 2.08 -1.00
C GLY A 210 -16.57 0.64 -0.64
N THR A 211 -17.21 -0.05 -1.57
CA THR A 211 -17.52 -1.46 -1.49
C THR A 211 -17.03 -2.15 -2.76
N ILE A 212 -16.28 -3.23 -2.62
CA ILE A 212 -15.93 -4.13 -3.71
C ILE A 212 -16.96 -5.25 -3.73
N ALA A 213 -17.59 -5.49 -4.88
CA ALA A 213 -18.54 -6.59 -5.05
C ALA A 213 -18.05 -7.53 -6.17
N VAL A 214 -17.67 -8.76 -5.81
CA VAL A 214 -17.23 -9.76 -6.78
C VAL A 214 -18.26 -10.87 -6.94
N ARG A 215 -18.47 -11.30 -8.19
CA ARG A 215 -19.43 -12.36 -8.55
C ARG A 215 -18.74 -13.68 -8.90
N THR A 216 -17.42 -13.73 -8.79
CA THR A 216 -16.60 -14.94 -8.96
C THR A 216 -15.46 -14.91 -7.93
N PRO A 217 -14.95 -16.07 -7.47
CA PRO A 217 -13.88 -16.11 -6.48
C PRO A 217 -12.54 -15.54 -6.99
N GLY A 218 -12.29 -15.61 -8.30
CA GLY A 218 -10.99 -15.29 -8.91
C GLY A 218 -10.33 -14.00 -8.43
N PRO A 219 -11.00 -12.83 -8.47
CA PRO A 219 -10.39 -11.57 -8.05
C PRO A 219 -9.93 -11.56 -6.60
N VAL A 220 -10.71 -12.12 -5.69
CA VAL A 220 -10.37 -12.21 -4.26
C VAL A 220 -9.22 -13.18 -4.03
N ILE A 221 -9.27 -14.33 -4.68
CA ILE A 221 -8.22 -15.34 -4.55
C ILE A 221 -6.89 -14.82 -5.10
N ALA A 222 -6.87 -14.15 -6.25
CA ALA A 222 -5.67 -13.51 -6.79
C ALA A 222 -5.09 -12.45 -5.83
N HIS A 223 -5.96 -11.67 -5.17
CA HIS A 223 -5.55 -10.75 -4.13
C HIS A 223 -4.92 -11.49 -2.94
N MET A 224 -5.54 -12.57 -2.45
CA MET A 224 -5.00 -13.34 -1.32
C MET A 224 -3.68 -14.04 -1.69
N GLU A 225 -3.57 -14.63 -2.87
CA GLU A 225 -2.34 -15.26 -3.39
C GLU A 225 -1.18 -14.27 -3.51
N SER A 226 -1.44 -12.98 -3.73
CA SER A 226 -0.41 -11.93 -3.81
C SER A 226 0.32 -11.68 -2.47
N TYR A 227 -0.15 -12.28 -1.38
CA TYR A 227 0.49 -12.26 -0.06
C TYR A 227 1.42 -13.47 0.18
N ARG A 228 1.62 -14.32 -0.82
CA ARG A 228 2.48 -15.53 -0.75
C ARG A 228 3.89 -15.24 -0.23
N ALA A 229 4.44 -14.07 -0.51
CA ALA A 229 5.76 -13.66 -0.02
C ALA A 229 5.89 -13.70 1.52
N TRP A 230 4.76 -13.63 2.22
CA TRP A 230 4.67 -13.68 3.67
C TRP A 230 4.05 -14.99 4.18
N ALA A 231 3.93 -16.03 3.33
CA ALA A 231 3.28 -17.30 3.69
C ALA A 231 3.95 -17.99 4.89
N ASP A 232 5.29 -17.96 4.94
CA ASP A 232 6.08 -18.57 6.02
C ASP A 232 5.91 -17.85 7.39
N GLN A 233 5.29 -16.68 7.40
CA GLN A 233 5.00 -15.92 8.61
C GLN A 233 3.64 -16.30 9.23
N HIS A 234 2.92 -17.20 8.61
CA HIS A 234 1.68 -17.77 9.09
C HIS A 234 1.93 -19.25 9.40
N ASP A 235 1.66 -19.70 10.59
CA ASP A 235 1.73 -21.12 10.96
C ASP A 235 0.57 -21.91 10.35
N VAL A 236 0.33 -21.73 9.03
CA VAL A 236 -0.73 -22.41 8.29
C VAL A 236 -0.24 -22.85 6.91
N PRO A 237 -0.72 -23.99 6.39
CA PRO A 237 -0.47 -24.40 5.01
C PRO A 237 -1.12 -23.41 4.02
N PHE A 238 -0.34 -22.49 3.46
CA PHE A 238 -0.84 -21.38 2.66
C PHE A 238 -1.71 -21.84 1.48
N ASP A 239 -1.23 -22.80 0.68
CA ASP A 239 -1.98 -23.28 -0.50
C ASP A 239 -3.30 -23.95 -0.13
N ALA A 240 -3.30 -24.80 0.90
CA ALA A 240 -4.52 -25.43 1.41
C ALA A 240 -5.52 -24.38 1.93
N THR A 241 -5.02 -23.32 2.58
CA THR A 241 -5.86 -22.22 3.07
C THR A 241 -6.47 -21.43 1.90
N ILE A 242 -5.71 -21.15 0.83
CA ILE A 242 -6.20 -20.51 -0.39
C ILE A 242 -7.28 -21.37 -1.07
N ASP A 243 -7.05 -22.67 -1.21
CA ASP A 243 -8.04 -23.59 -1.81
C ASP A 243 -9.32 -23.65 -0.97
N ARG A 244 -9.19 -23.67 0.37
CA ARG A 244 -10.35 -23.64 1.25
C ARG A 244 -11.10 -22.31 1.17
N ALA A 245 -10.39 -21.17 1.15
CA ALA A 245 -10.99 -19.85 0.95
C ALA A 245 -11.75 -19.77 -0.38
N ARG A 246 -11.21 -20.35 -1.46
CA ARG A 246 -11.87 -20.45 -2.77
C ARG A 246 -13.19 -21.23 -2.68
N ALA A 247 -13.19 -22.36 -2.01
CA ALA A 247 -14.40 -23.17 -1.84
C ALA A 247 -15.49 -22.44 -1.01
N ILE A 248 -15.08 -21.77 0.08
CA ILE A 248 -15.98 -20.96 0.91
C ILE A 248 -16.59 -19.79 0.10
N LEU A 249 -15.75 -19.10 -0.70
CA LEU A 249 -16.20 -18.00 -1.55
C LEU A 249 -17.17 -18.47 -2.63
N THR A 250 -16.89 -19.60 -3.28
CA THR A 250 -17.76 -20.16 -4.32
C THR A 250 -19.13 -20.45 -3.74
N ASP A 251 -19.20 -21.17 -2.64
CA ASP A 251 -20.45 -21.48 -1.94
C ASP A 251 -21.20 -20.22 -1.46
N HIS A 252 -20.50 -19.20 -1.00
CA HIS A 252 -21.09 -17.92 -0.62
C HIS A 252 -21.70 -17.20 -1.84
N ILE A 253 -20.94 -17.09 -2.92
CA ILE A 253 -21.38 -16.40 -4.14
C ILE A 253 -22.56 -17.13 -4.79
N ASP A 254 -22.54 -18.46 -4.82
CA ASP A 254 -23.65 -19.26 -5.37
C ASP A 254 -24.95 -19.06 -4.61
N ARG A 255 -24.86 -18.85 -3.29
CA ARG A 255 -26.05 -18.58 -2.43
C ARG A 255 -26.51 -17.13 -2.42
N HIS A 256 -25.58 -16.16 -2.51
CA HIS A 256 -25.86 -14.74 -2.30
C HIS A 256 -25.68 -13.87 -3.54
N GLY A 257 -25.14 -14.43 -4.64
CA GLY A 257 -24.94 -13.74 -5.91
C GLY A 257 -23.64 -12.91 -5.98
N ALA A 258 -23.10 -12.47 -4.86
CA ALA A 258 -21.83 -11.72 -4.78
C ALA A 258 -21.19 -11.88 -3.38
N PHE A 259 -19.89 -11.61 -3.33
CA PHE A 259 -19.16 -11.39 -2.08
C PHE A 259 -18.78 -9.91 -1.99
N GLU A 260 -19.24 -9.24 -0.95
CA GLU A 260 -19.02 -7.82 -0.71
C GLU A 260 -17.89 -7.60 0.29
N ILE A 261 -17.05 -6.61 0.01
CA ILE A 261 -15.87 -6.26 0.81
C ILE A 261 -15.89 -4.75 1.04
N SER A 262 -15.91 -4.33 2.29
CA SER A 262 -15.81 -2.92 2.66
C SER A 262 -14.40 -2.40 2.43
N CYS A 263 -14.28 -1.24 1.81
CA CYS A 263 -13.00 -0.59 1.56
C CYS A 263 -12.96 0.79 2.18
N LEU A 264 -11.84 1.12 2.80
CA LEU A 264 -11.56 2.46 3.28
C LEU A 264 -10.07 2.76 3.10
N GLY A 265 -9.74 3.47 2.05
CA GLY A 265 -8.43 4.06 1.84
C GLY A 265 -8.47 5.56 2.06
N GLY A 266 -7.31 6.22 1.99
CA GLY A 266 -7.26 7.67 2.08
C GLY A 266 -5.92 8.26 1.65
N ILE A 267 -5.97 9.58 1.46
CA ILE A 267 -4.86 10.43 1.04
C ILE A 267 -4.69 11.50 2.10
N LEU A 268 -3.44 11.76 2.47
CA LEU A 268 -3.07 12.83 3.40
C LEU A 268 -2.11 13.78 2.66
N VAL A 269 -2.49 15.04 2.57
CA VAL A 269 -1.64 16.12 2.02
C VAL A 269 -1.06 16.90 3.18
N CYS A 270 0.26 16.97 3.24
CA CYS A 270 1.00 17.55 4.37
C CYS A 270 1.84 18.74 3.89
N SER A 271 1.89 19.80 4.70
CA SER A 271 2.78 20.94 4.51
C SER A 271 3.27 21.48 5.86
N ARG A 272 4.34 22.28 5.81
CA ARG A 272 4.90 22.97 6.97
C ARG A 272 4.13 24.21 7.34
#